data_1cbcb70e95b6479b4cf523345d0113ff
#
_entry.id   1cbcb70e95b6479b4cf523345d0113ff
#
_cell.length_a   1.000
_cell.length_b   1.000
_cell.length_c   1.000
_cell.angle_alpha   90.00
_cell.angle_beta   90.00
_cell.angle_gamma   90.00
#
_symmetry.space_group_name_H-M   'P 1'
#
loop_
_entity.id
_entity.type
_entity.pdbx_description
1 polymer ?
#
loop_
_entity_poly.entity_id
_entity_poly.type
_entity_poly.pdbx_seq_one_letter_code
_entity_poly.pdbx_strand_id
1 'polypeptide(L)'
;MSAAPTHALSIKTIASHVAVPLVIGAVMALAYLGGFHKPDPHDLRIDVVGASTSTQVAAQTLQQQLGDHVSIRTVATADEAREAIEHREIAAAFEPKADTPVLYVSTAASDPTAVTVERIFNGITIAKDQPLKIVDVVQADPQRDPSGQSIFFFLVALTVGSYGCGIAIAVAAGGRRIRVRLGFAAVCSVISAAVTTAIAVWVFDALPGAQWQIFGLSILYALATMLFAIGLHPFIGRFTTLAMVTIFVGLNFTTSGGVFAPALQPKFFAVLHDFWIGAGLNEASRNLAYFPEVSSAGDIGKIIGWLVVGAALVGIVALRDHRNLAQGAAEASPAAGGRHERDQLTDEETEELAEDVVA
;
A
#
# COMPACT_ATOMS: atom_id res chain seq x y z
N MET A 1 4.72 -9.37 -53.29
CA MET A 1 4.47 -9.24 -51.81
C MET A 1 3.55 -8.02 -51.64
N SER A 2 2.25 -8.28 -51.49
CA SER A 2 1.26 -7.22 -51.29
C SER A 2 1.26 -6.86 -49.79
N ALA A 3 1.58 -5.60 -49.47
CA ALA A 3 1.50 -5.08 -48.11
C ALA A 3 0.04 -5.06 -47.67
N ALA A 4 -0.29 -5.76 -46.59
CA ALA A 4 -1.60 -5.70 -46.00
C ALA A 4 -1.93 -4.25 -45.61
N PRO A 5 -3.15 -3.74 -45.83
CA PRO A 5 -3.53 -2.40 -45.48
C PRO A 5 -3.47 -2.24 -43.93
N THR A 6 -2.60 -1.38 -43.45
CA THR A 6 -2.60 -0.94 -42.04
C THR A 6 -3.89 -0.15 -41.84
N HIS A 7 -4.90 -0.77 -41.22
CA HIS A 7 -6.10 -0.07 -40.78
C HIS A 7 -5.69 0.99 -39.73
N ALA A 8 -5.69 2.25 -40.14
CA ALA A 8 -5.48 3.37 -39.23
C ALA A 8 -6.58 3.33 -38.15
N LEU A 9 -6.17 3.31 -36.87
CA LEU A 9 -7.10 3.36 -35.74
C LEU A 9 -7.97 4.61 -35.82
N SER A 10 -9.25 4.49 -35.53
CA SER A 10 -10.16 5.63 -35.50
C SER A 10 -9.71 6.68 -34.47
N ILE A 11 -9.96 7.96 -34.71
CA ILE A 11 -9.66 9.04 -33.76
C ILE A 11 -10.31 8.77 -32.39
N LYS A 12 -11.53 8.21 -32.38
CA LYS A 12 -12.20 7.81 -31.12
C LYS A 12 -11.41 6.75 -30.35
N THR A 13 -10.84 5.78 -31.05
CA THR A 13 -10.01 4.73 -30.44
C THR A 13 -8.73 5.35 -29.86
N ILE A 14 -8.05 6.23 -30.60
CA ILE A 14 -6.87 6.95 -30.13
C ILE A 14 -7.22 7.77 -28.88
N ALA A 15 -8.29 8.56 -28.93
CA ALA A 15 -8.74 9.38 -27.81
C ALA A 15 -9.05 8.53 -26.56
N SER A 16 -9.69 7.37 -26.70
CA SER A 16 -9.98 6.48 -25.57
C SER A 16 -8.73 5.86 -24.93
N HIS A 17 -7.66 5.62 -25.72
CA HIS A 17 -6.40 5.12 -25.17
C HIS A 17 -5.59 6.21 -24.48
N VAL A 18 -5.64 7.45 -24.99
CA VAL A 18 -4.96 8.61 -24.37
C VAL A 18 -5.68 9.08 -23.11
N ALA A 19 -7.00 8.94 -23.04
CA ALA A 19 -7.78 9.35 -21.88
C ALA A 19 -7.35 8.63 -20.59
N VAL A 20 -7.03 7.32 -20.63
CA VAL A 20 -6.66 6.55 -19.44
C VAL A 20 -5.38 7.08 -18.77
N PRO A 21 -4.24 7.26 -19.46
CA PRO A 21 -3.05 7.84 -18.83
C PRO A 21 -3.26 9.28 -18.35
N LEU A 22 -4.07 10.10 -19.03
CA LEU A 22 -4.41 11.44 -18.55
C LEU A 22 -5.20 11.40 -17.24
N VAL A 23 -6.17 10.50 -17.11
CA VAL A 23 -6.92 10.30 -15.88
C VAL A 23 -6.00 9.78 -14.76
N ILE A 24 -5.09 8.85 -15.06
CA ILE A 24 -4.07 8.39 -14.10
C ILE A 24 -3.24 9.58 -13.61
N GLY A 25 -2.73 10.42 -14.51
CA GLY A 25 -1.98 11.63 -14.15
C GLY A 25 -2.75 12.57 -13.23
N ALA A 26 -4.04 12.82 -13.53
CA ALA A 26 -4.90 13.63 -12.69
C ALA A 26 -5.14 13.00 -11.29
N VAL A 27 -5.38 11.69 -11.23
CA VAL A 27 -5.55 10.96 -9.96
C VAL A 27 -4.27 11.03 -9.12
N MET A 28 -3.09 10.84 -9.74
CA MET A 28 -1.80 10.97 -9.05
C MET A 28 -1.58 12.40 -8.54
N ALA A 29 -1.89 13.41 -9.34
CA ALA A 29 -1.79 14.80 -8.90
C ALA A 29 -2.70 15.09 -7.69
N LEU A 30 -3.95 14.62 -7.72
CA LEU A 30 -4.89 14.76 -6.61
C LEU A 30 -4.39 14.03 -5.35
N ALA A 31 -3.89 12.80 -5.48
CA ALA A 31 -3.40 12.03 -4.35
C ALA A 31 -2.14 12.68 -3.74
N TYR A 32 -1.13 12.96 -4.54
CA TYR A 32 0.17 13.42 -4.04
C TYR A 32 0.17 14.89 -3.62
N LEU A 33 -0.41 15.78 -4.43
CA LEU A 33 -0.54 17.16 -4.01
C LEU A 33 -1.55 17.28 -2.86
N GLY A 34 -2.64 16.50 -2.87
CA GLY A 34 -3.61 16.47 -1.78
C GLY A 34 -3.01 15.99 -0.46
N GLY A 35 -2.13 14.98 -0.49
CA GLY A 35 -1.52 14.40 0.71
C GLY A 35 -0.22 15.04 1.16
N PHE A 36 0.57 15.63 0.24
CA PHE A 36 1.95 16.01 0.55
C PHE A 36 2.29 17.48 0.33
N HIS A 37 1.45 18.25 -0.37
CA HIS A 37 1.76 19.63 -0.73
C HIS A 37 1.91 20.55 0.50
N LYS A 38 1.10 20.34 1.55
CA LYS A 38 1.12 21.17 2.75
C LYS A 38 0.88 20.31 3.97
N PRO A 39 1.94 19.92 4.70
CA PRO A 39 1.76 19.24 5.98
C PRO A 39 1.09 20.21 6.96
N ASP A 40 -0.01 19.78 7.56
CA ASP A 40 -0.79 20.53 8.52
C ASP A 40 -1.00 19.66 9.78
N PRO A 41 -0.25 19.91 10.86
CA PRO A 41 -0.36 19.10 12.07
C PRO A 41 -1.79 19.10 12.62
N HIS A 42 -2.29 17.94 13.02
CA HIS A 42 -3.52 17.80 13.76
C HIS A 42 -3.42 16.65 14.76
N ASP A 43 -3.92 16.90 15.96
CA ASP A 43 -3.87 15.95 17.07
C ASP A 43 -2.46 15.36 17.33
N LEU A 44 -1.39 16.13 17.02
CA LEU A 44 -0.01 15.71 17.22
C LEU A 44 0.27 15.60 18.71
N ARG A 45 0.49 14.38 19.21
CA ARG A 45 0.67 14.12 20.64
C ARG A 45 2.04 14.57 21.08
N ILE A 46 2.09 15.50 22.05
CA ILE A 46 3.31 16.05 22.62
C ILE A 46 3.20 16.05 24.13
N ASP A 47 4.20 15.51 24.80
CA ASP A 47 4.27 15.57 26.27
C ASP A 47 5.11 16.77 26.73
N VAL A 48 4.70 17.39 27.84
CA VAL A 48 5.49 18.40 28.54
C VAL A 48 6.01 17.82 29.84
N VAL A 49 7.32 17.76 29.96
CA VAL A 49 8.00 17.10 31.09
C VAL A 49 8.03 18.00 32.32
N GLY A 50 7.56 17.47 33.43
CA GLY A 50 7.64 18.08 34.77
C GLY A 50 6.33 17.96 35.54
N ALA A 51 6.44 17.78 36.86
CA ALA A 51 5.32 17.59 37.78
C ALA A 51 4.86 18.89 38.47
N SER A 52 5.49 20.01 38.19
CA SER A 52 5.22 21.29 38.89
C SER A 52 3.95 21.97 38.35
N THR A 53 3.33 22.81 39.16
CA THR A 53 2.22 23.68 38.74
C THR A 53 2.60 24.58 37.56
N SER A 54 3.86 25.07 37.55
CA SER A 54 4.36 25.88 36.45
C SER A 54 4.43 25.10 35.12
N THR A 55 4.79 23.82 35.15
CA THR A 55 4.75 22.93 33.98
C THR A 55 3.33 22.72 33.47
N GLN A 56 2.36 22.54 34.34
CA GLN A 56 0.95 22.41 33.98
C GLN A 56 0.41 23.67 33.30
N VAL A 57 0.75 24.85 33.84
CA VAL A 57 0.41 26.14 33.23
C VAL A 57 1.08 26.30 31.86
N ALA A 58 2.36 25.91 31.73
CA ALA A 58 3.07 25.96 30.46
C ALA A 58 2.41 25.01 29.42
N ALA A 59 2.04 23.79 29.79
CA ALA A 59 1.36 22.86 28.92
C ALA A 59 -0.02 23.40 28.45
N GLN A 60 -0.80 23.97 29.36
CA GLN A 60 -2.09 24.61 29.00
C GLN A 60 -1.90 25.81 28.07
N THR A 61 -0.88 26.63 28.32
CA THR A 61 -0.57 27.77 27.45
C THR A 61 -0.16 27.31 26.05
N LEU A 62 0.67 26.29 25.94
CA LEU A 62 1.06 25.69 24.67
C LEU A 62 -0.17 25.11 23.93
N GLN A 63 -1.04 24.37 24.63
CA GLN A 63 -2.28 23.86 24.05
C GLN A 63 -3.17 24.98 23.51
N GLN A 64 -3.31 26.08 24.25
CA GLN A 64 -4.09 27.23 23.81
C GLN A 64 -3.48 27.96 22.61
N GLN A 65 -2.15 28.07 22.55
CA GLN A 65 -1.45 28.73 21.46
C GLN A 65 -1.46 27.89 20.17
N LEU A 66 -1.32 26.58 20.28
CA LEU A 66 -1.20 25.66 19.15
C LEU A 66 -2.56 25.04 18.74
N GLY A 67 -3.62 25.18 19.58
CA GLY A 67 -4.98 24.74 19.26
C GLY A 67 -5.06 23.26 18.91
N ASP A 68 -5.83 22.94 17.88
CA ASP A 68 -6.10 21.57 17.40
C ASP A 68 -4.93 20.94 16.64
N HIS A 69 -3.84 21.69 16.44
CA HIS A 69 -2.64 21.14 15.80
C HIS A 69 -1.92 20.13 16.68
N VAL A 70 -2.06 20.25 18.00
CA VAL A 70 -1.39 19.40 18.99
C VAL A 70 -2.35 18.91 20.05
N SER A 71 -2.02 17.78 20.65
CA SER A 71 -2.64 17.26 21.87
C SER A 71 -1.56 17.17 22.96
N ILE A 72 -1.64 18.09 23.94
CA ILE A 72 -0.60 18.23 24.95
C ILE A 72 -1.06 17.62 26.26
N ARG A 73 -0.22 16.78 26.85
CA ARG A 73 -0.33 16.27 28.22
C ARG A 73 0.98 16.50 29.01
N THR A 74 0.96 16.33 30.32
CA THR A 74 2.15 16.43 31.16
C THR A 74 2.56 15.04 31.64
N VAL A 75 3.87 14.80 31.70
CA VAL A 75 4.50 13.61 32.30
C VAL A 75 5.48 14.04 33.35
N ALA A 76 5.71 13.19 34.36
CA ALA A 76 6.51 13.59 35.52
C ALA A 76 8.01 13.71 35.21
N THR A 77 8.54 12.80 34.40
CA THR A 77 9.99 12.66 34.16
C THR A 77 10.33 12.60 32.66
N ALA A 78 11.59 12.94 32.35
CA ALA A 78 12.12 12.81 31.00
C ALA A 78 12.23 11.35 30.56
N ASP A 79 12.39 10.42 31.48
CA ASP A 79 12.51 9.00 31.17
C ASP A 79 11.13 8.42 30.76
N GLU A 80 10.04 8.78 31.45
CA GLU A 80 8.67 8.46 31.01
C GLU A 80 8.37 9.01 29.61
N ALA A 81 8.83 10.23 29.34
CA ALA A 81 8.65 10.83 28.02
C ALA A 81 9.44 10.10 26.91
N ARG A 82 10.67 9.65 27.21
CA ARG A 82 11.48 8.85 26.27
C ARG A 82 10.86 7.49 26.02
N GLU A 83 10.41 6.81 27.06
CA GLU A 83 9.69 5.52 26.95
C GLU A 83 8.45 5.67 26.07
N ALA A 84 7.67 6.74 26.23
CA ALA A 84 6.50 7.00 25.39
C ALA A 84 6.88 7.26 23.93
N ILE A 85 8.05 7.85 23.64
CA ILE A 85 8.58 8.00 22.27
C ILE A 85 9.04 6.65 21.73
N GLU A 86 9.75 5.83 22.51
CA GLU A 86 10.21 4.49 22.15
C GLU A 86 9.04 3.53 21.85
N HIS A 87 7.92 3.72 22.55
CA HIS A 87 6.68 3.00 22.29
C HIS A 87 5.79 3.65 21.21
N ARG A 88 6.25 4.75 20.60
CA ARG A 88 5.52 5.49 19.55
C ARG A 88 4.14 6.02 20.00
N GLU A 89 3.96 6.22 21.30
CA GLU A 89 2.72 6.77 21.86
C GLU A 89 2.59 8.27 21.63
N ILE A 90 3.74 8.98 21.60
CA ILE A 90 3.84 10.42 21.36
C ILE A 90 4.84 10.74 20.25
N ALA A 91 4.63 11.86 19.59
CA ALA A 91 5.52 12.33 18.52
C ALA A 91 6.76 13.04 19.06
N ALA A 92 6.66 13.70 20.22
CA ALA A 92 7.74 14.45 20.82
C ALA A 92 7.45 14.72 22.31
N ALA A 93 8.49 15.14 23.05
CA ALA A 93 8.33 15.67 24.39
C ALA A 93 9.17 16.93 24.58
N PHE A 94 8.64 17.91 25.30
CA PHE A 94 9.29 19.17 25.60
C PHE A 94 9.54 19.30 27.08
N GLU A 95 10.79 19.46 27.48
CA GLU A 95 11.20 19.70 28.86
C GLU A 95 11.58 21.20 29.04
N PRO A 96 10.72 22.00 29.67
CA PRO A 96 10.99 23.41 29.92
C PRO A 96 12.08 23.56 31.02
N LYS A 97 13.24 24.06 30.63
CA LYS A 97 14.36 24.44 31.54
C LYS A 97 14.63 25.93 31.45
N ALA A 98 15.11 26.51 32.54
CA ALA A 98 15.35 27.95 32.60
C ALA A 98 16.37 28.42 31.56
N ASP A 99 17.48 27.71 31.39
CA ASP A 99 18.57 28.14 30.53
C ASP A 99 18.51 27.45 29.14
N THR A 100 18.28 26.16 29.10
CA THR A 100 18.32 25.37 27.86
C THR A 100 17.20 24.33 27.86
N PRO A 101 16.01 24.68 27.34
CA PRO A 101 14.93 23.72 27.12
C PRO A 101 15.39 22.54 26.26
N VAL A 102 14.82 21.38 26.49
CA VAL A 102 15.14 20.17 25.73
C VAL A 102 13.90 19.69 24.98
N LEU A 103 14.06 19.37 23.69
CA LEU A 103 13.07 18.74 22.87
C LEU A 103 13.51 17.31 22.53
N TYR A 104 12.71 16.34 22.91
CA TYR A 104 12.89 14.93 22.58
C TYR A 104 12.05 14.60 21.35
N VAL A 105 12.66 13.99 20.34
CA VAL A 105 12.03 13.58 19.07
C VAL A 105 12.47 12.18 18.68
N SER A 106 11.91 11.63 17.61
CA SER A 106 12.39 10.39 17.00
C SER A 106 12.37 10.52 15.48
N THR A 107 13.54 10.59 14.86
CA THR A 107 13.67 10.60 13.40
C THR A 107 13.33 9.24 12.79
N ALA A 108 13.58 8.14 13.50
CA ALA A 108 13.17 6.80 13.08
C ALA A 108 11.65 6.63 13.02
N ALA A 109 10.89 7.31 13.87
CA ALA A 109 9.43 7.28 13.81
C ALA A 109 8.90 8.07 12.61
N SER A 110 9.40 9.30 12.41
CA SER A 110 9.10 10.14 11.25
C SER A 110 9.99 11.39 11.26
N ASP A 111 10.98 11.43 10.38
CA ASP A 111 11.85 12.60 10.24
C ASP A 111 11.07 13.89 9.93
N PRO A 112 10.09 13.91 9.00
CA PRO A 112 9.28 15.12 8.77
C PRO A 112 8.47 15.56 9.98
N THR A 113 8.05 14.64 10.85
CA THR A 113 7.36 14.99 12.11
C THR A 113 8.34 15.62 13.08
N ALA A 114 9.53 15.04 13.26
CA ALA A 114 10.59 15.60 14.11
C ALA A 114 10.93 17.03 13.67
N VAL A 115 11.20 17.25 12.37
CA VAL A 115 11.48 18.58 11.80
C VAL A 115 10.31 19.57 12.01
N THR A 116 9.08 19.11 11.90
CA THR A 116 7.90 19.98 12.12
C THR A 116 7.81 20.42 13.57
N VAL A 117 7.98 19.49 14.52
CA VAL A 117 7.97 19.80 15.96
C VAL A 117 9.15 20.69 16.33
N GLU A 118 10.34 20.41 15.83
CA GLU A 118 11.52 21.25 16.03
C GLU A 118 11.26 22.69 15.59
N ARG A 119 10.65 22.88 14.42
CA ARG A 119 10.32 24.21 13.91
C ARG A 119 9.34 24.96 14.82
N ILE A 120 8.32 24.25 15.34
CA ILE A 120 7.34 24.81 16.27
C ILE A 120 8.05 25.28 17.56
N PHE A 121 8.83 24.40 18.19
CA PHE A 121 9.47 24.72 19.47
C PHE A 121 10.65 25.67 19.33
N ASN A 122 11.41 25.67 18.25
CA ASN A 122 12.39 26.70 17.94
C ASN A 122 11.75 28.10 17.88
N GLY A 123 10.58 28.22 17.23
CA GLY A 123 9.85 29.50 17.21
C GLY A 123 9.50 30.00 18.61
N ILE A 124 9.12 29.10 19.52
CA ILE A 124 8.77 29.43 20.91
C ILE A 124 10.02 29.82 21.75
N THR A 125 11.11 29.07 21.59
CA THR A 125 12.32 29.30 22.40
C THR A 125 13.13 30.52 21.92
N ILE A 126 13.17 30.78 20.61
CA ILE A 126 13.75 32.00 20.03
C ILE A 126 13.06 33.27 20.58
N ALA A 127 11.73 33.25 20.69
CA ALA A 127 10.94 34.34 21.23
C ALA A 127 11.31 34.65 22.72
N LYS A 128 11.94 33.68 23.41
CA LYS A 128 12.41 33.80 24.81
C LYS A 128 13.92 33.95 24.92
N ASP A 129 14.63 34.09 23.79
CA ASP A 129 16.10 34.15 23.73
C ASP A 129 16.77 32.92 24.39
N GLN A 130 16.17 31.73 24.20
CA GLN A 130 16.65 30.48 24.78
C GLN A 130 17.13 29.52 23.69
N PRO A 131 18.34 28.92 23.80
CA PRO A 131 18.77 27.87 22.86
C PRO A 131 18.03 26.59 23.13
N LEU A 132 17.42 25.97 22.07
CA LEU A 132 16.76 24.70 22.16
C LEU A 132 17.77 23.56 21.97
N LYS A 133 17.83 22.62 22.93
CA LYS A 133 18.58 21.38 22.78
C LYS A 133 17.65 20.30 22.22
N ILE A 134 18.05 19.69 21.12
CA ILE A 134 17.31 18.57 20.50
C ILE A 134 17.98 17.26 20.90
N VAL A 135 17.18 16.28 21.28
CA VAL A 135 17.58 14.90 21.61
C VAL A 135 16.77 13.95 20.76
N ASP A 136 17.41 13.27 19.84
CA ASP A 136 16.79 12.20 19.05
C ASP A 136 16.86 10.90 19.86
N VAL A 137 15.69 10.43 20.34
CA VAL A 137 15.56 9.28 21.25
C VAL A 137 15.75 7.97 20.50
N VAL A 138 15.10 7.84 19.33
CA VAL A 138 15.30 6.72 18.42
C VAL A 138 15.66 7.30 17.07
N GLN A 139 16.95 7.22 16.77
CA GLN A 139 17.51 7.81 15.57
C GLN A 139 17.36 6.88 14.37
N ALA A 140 16.97 7.43 13.21
CA ALA A 140 17.13 6.74 11.93
C ALA A 140 18.61 6.41 11.70
N ASP A 141 18.92 5.28 11.07
CA ASP A 141 20.31 4.85 10.86
C ASP A 141 21.04 5.90 9.97
N PRO A 142 22.03 6.64 10.51
CA PRO A 142 22.64 7.75 9.77
C PRO A 142 23.49 7.28 8.58
N GLN A 143 23.83 6.00 8.48
CA GLN A 143 24.62 5.44 7.39
C GLN A 143 23.76 4.73 6.35
N ARG A 144 22.72 4.02 6.79
CA ARG A 144 21.89 3.17 5.95
C ARG A 144 20.59 3.84 5.51
N ASP A 145 20.03 4.68 6.38
CA ASP A 145 18.74 5.34 6.14
C ASP A 145 18.72 6.76 6.74
N PRO A 146 19.62 7.66 6.31
CA PRO A 146 19.79 8.98 6.92
C PRO A 146 18.55 9.87 6.84
N SER A 147 17.62 9.57 5.96
CA SER A 147 16.35 10.28 5.81
C SER A 147 15.16 9.60 6.49
N GLY A 148 15.34 8.39 7.06
CA GLY A 148 14.26 7.58 7.61
C GLY A 148 13.21 7.12 6.59
N GLN A 149 13.53 7.13 5.27
CA GLN A 149 12.56 6.87 4.21
C GLN A 149 12.83 5.62 3.38
N SER A 150 13.89 4.87 3.67
CA SER A 150 14.23 3.67 2.90
C SER A 150 13.12 2.62 2.91
N ILE A 151 12.41 2.46 4.03
CA ILE A 151 11.26 1.57 4.16
C ILE A 151 10.12 2.00 3.21
N PHE A 152 9.89 3.31 3.08
CA PHE A 152 8.88 3.83 2.14
C PHE A 152 9.27 3.55 0.68
N PHE A 153 10.52 3.79 0.29
CA PHE A 153 10.96 3.49 -1.08
C PHE A 153 10.98 1.99 -1.36
N PHE A 154 11.27 1.17 -0.36
CA PHE A 154 11.11 -0.28 -0.45
C PHE A 154 9.65 -0.67 -0.72
N LEU A 155 8.68 -0.10 0.02
CA LEU A 155 7.25 -0.25 -0.24
C LEU A 155 6.89 0.13 -1.67
N VAL A 156 7.40 1.27 -2.18
CA VAL A 156 7.13 1.73 -3.55
C VAL A 156 7.61 0.71 -4.57
N ALA A 157 8.85 0.23 -4.46
CA ALA A 157 9.43 -0.74 -5.39
C ALA A 157 8.66 -2.07 -5.38
N LEU A 158 8.37 -2.60 -4.19
CA LEU A 158 7.60 -3.83 -4.02
C LEU A 158 6.19 -3.71 -4.61
N THR A 159 5.52 -2.57 -4.36
CA THR A 159 4.17 -2.33 -4.87
C THR A 159 4.13 -2.31 -6.39
N VAL A 160 5.06 -1.59 -7.03
CA VAL A 160 5.12 -1.49 -8.50
C VAL A 160 5.31 -2.87 -9.14
N GLY A 161 6.24 -3.68 -8.62
CA GLY A 161 6.44 -5.06 -9.06
C GLY A 161 5.19 -5.92 -8.86
N SER A 162 4.56 -5.81 -7.69
CA SER A 162 3.43 -6.65 -7.30
C SER A 162 2.16 -6.36 -8.12
N TYR A 163 1.73 -5.09 -8.23
CA TYR A 163 0.53 -4.79 -9.01
C TYR A 163 0.74 -5.03 -10.51
N GLY A 164 1.96 -4.77 -11.02
CA GLY A 164 2.31 -5.06 -12.40
C GLY A 164 2.20 -6.55 -12.73
N CYS A 165 2.79 -7.41 -11.90
CA CYS A 165 2.63 -8.86 -12.02
C CYS A 165 1.16 -9.30 -11.90
N GLY A 166 0.41 -8.72 -10.96
CA GLY A 166 -1.01 -9.01 -10.77
C GLY A 166 -1.85 -8.71 -12.02
N ILE A 167 -1.64 -7.55 -12.66
CA ILE A 167 -2.30 -7.18 -13.92
C ILE A 167 -1.87 -8.13 -15.04
N ALA A 168 -0.57 -8.41 -15.17
CA ALA A 168 -0.05 -9.29 -16.20
C ALA A 168 -0.67 -10.70 -16.11
N ILE A 169 -0.75 -11.28 -14.89
CA ILE A 169 -1.40 -12.57 -14.64
C ILE A 169 -2.90 -12.50 -14.96
N ALA A 170 -3.58 -11.45 -14.52
CA ALA A 170 -5.01 -11.27 -14.75
C ALA A 170 -5.36 -11.22 -16.25
N VAL A 171 -4.56 -10.52 -17.05
CA VAL A 171 -4.76 -10.37 -18.49
C VAL A 171 -4.28 -11.60 -19.24
N ALA A 172 -3.01 -12.00 -19.09
CA ALA A 172 -2.40 -13.06 -19.89
C ALA A 172 -2.94 -14.47 -19.54
N ALA A 173 -3.29 -14.70 -18.27
CA ALA A 173 -3.86 -15.98 -17.84
C ALA A 173 -5.40 -15.96 -17.73
N GLY A 174 -6.09 -14.96 -18.29
CA GLY A 174 -7.54 -14.77 -18.19
C GLY A 174 -8.37 -15.98 -18.59
N GLY A 175 -7.96 -16.73 -19.63
CA GLY A 175 -8.60 -17.96 -20.07
C GLY A 175 -8.17 -19.25 -19.35
N ARG A 176 -7.22 -19.17 -18.40
CA ARG A 176 -6.72 -20.34 -17.67
C ARG A 176 -7.52 -20.61 -16.40
N ARG A 177 -7.48 -21.86 -15.94
CA ARG A 177 -8.10 -22.27 -14.66
C ARG A 177 -7.55 -21.41 -13.52
N ILE A 178 -8.41 -21.06 -12.58
CA ILE A 178 -8.06 -20.18 -11.44
C ILE A 178 -6.84 -20.70 -10.65
N ARG A 179 -6.68 -22.02 -10.51
CA ARG A 179 -5.52 -22.65 -9.82
C ARG A 179 -4.19 -22.28 -10.46
N VAL A 180 -4.16 -22.13 -11.80
CA VAL A 180 -2.94 -21.72 -12.53
C VAL A 180 -2.62 -20.24 -12.21
N ARG A 181 -3.64 -19.37 -12.22
CA ARG A 181 -3.47 -17.95 -11.86
C ARG A 181 -2.95 -17.79 -10.43
N LEU A 182 -3.51 -18.57 -9.48
CA LEU A 182 -3.08 -18.59 -8.09
C LEU A 182 -1.63 -19.10 -7.93
N GLY A 183 -1.25 -20.15 -8.68
CA GLY A 183 0.13 -20.65 -8.70
C GLY A 183 1.12 -19.58 -9.17
N PHE A 184 0.80 -18.87 -10.27
CA PHE A 184 1.62 -17.74 -10.73
C PHE A 184 1.67 -16.61 -9.69
N ALA A 185 0.57 -16.24 -9.06
CA ALA A 185 0.54 -15.21 -8.04
C ALA A 185 1.45 -15.58 -6.84
N ALA A 186 1.39 -16.84 -6.36
CA ALA A 186 2.22 -17.32 -5.27
C ALA A 186 3.72 -17.28 -5.63
N VAL A 187 4.10 -17.75 -6.81
CA VAL A 187 5.50 -17.74 -7.26
C VAL A 187 5.99 -16.30 -7.47
N CYS A 188 5.20 -15.46 -8.16
CA CYS A 188 5.58 -14.07 -8.43
C CYS A 188 5.65 -13.24 -7.14
N SER A 189 4.83 -13.52 -6.11
CA SER A 189 4.91 -12.82 -4.83
C SER A 189 6.24 -13.09 -4.12
N VAL A 190 6.69 -14.35 -4.13
CA VAL A 190 8.01 -14.73 -3.56
C VAL A 190 9.15 -14.08 -4.36
N ILE A 191 9.09 -14.12 -5.69
CA ILE A 191 10.13 -13.53 -6.55
C ILE A 191 10.18 -12.01 -6.36
N SER A 192 9.03 -11.33 -6.38
CA SER A 192 8.96 -9.87 -6.19
C SER A 192 9.52 -9.46 -4.83
N ALA A 193 9.13 -10.14 -3.76
CA ALA A 193 9.67 -9.90 -2.43
C ALA A 193 11.18 -10.19 -2.37
N ALA A 194 11.64 -11.30 -2.95
CA ALA A 194 13.06 -11.68 -2.94
C ALA A 194 13.93 -10.68 -3.69
N VAL A 195 13.52 -10.26 -4.89
CA VAL A 195 14.27 -9.29 -5.69
C VAL A 195 14.32 -7.93 -4.99
N THR A 196 13.19 -7.43 -4.49
CA THR A 196 13.16 -6.12 -3.83
C THR A 196 13.96 -6.13 -2.53
N THR A 197 13.84 -7.18 -1.71
CA THR A 197 14.62 -7.33 -0.47
C THR A 197 16.10 -7.51 -0.76
N ALA A 198 16.46 -8.31 -1.76
CA ALA A 198 17.87 -8.51 -2.16
C ALA A 198 18.52 -7.19 -2.59
N ILE A 199 17.82 -6.37 -3.38
CA ILE A 199 18.32 -5.07 -3.79
C ILE A 199 18.45 -4.14 -2.58
N ALA A 200 17.44 -4.08 -1.72
CA ALA A 200 17.45 -3.20 -0.55
C ALA A 200 18.59 -3.56 0.44
N VAL A 201 18.82 -4.87 0.65
CA VAL A 201 19.80 -5.35 1.64
C VAL A 201 21.22 -5.41 1.05
N TRP A 202 21.38 -6.03 -0.14
CA TRP A 202 22.73 -6.34 -0.64
C TRP A 202 23.32 -5.29 -1.57
N VAL A 203 22.48 -4.45 -2.20
CA VAL A 203 22.98 -3.40 -3.08
C VAL A 203 23.06 -2.06 -2.33
N PHE A 204 22.06 -1.74 -1.52
CA PHE A 204 21.95 -0.43 -0.88
C PHE A 204 22.16 -0.46 0.65
N ASP A 205 22.16 -1.65 1.28
CA ASP A 205 22.18 -1.81 2.75
C ASP A 205 21.14 -0.92 3.47
N ALA A 206 19.96 -0.79 2.87
CA ALA A 206 18.97 0.23 3.23
C ALA A 206 17.91 -0.23 4.24
N LEU A 207 17.93 -1.51 4.65
CA LEU A 207 16.98 -2.06 5.64
C LEU A 207 17.74 -2.43 6.92
N PRO A 208 17.72 -1.59 7.95
CA PRO A 208 18.35 -1.89 9.21
C PRO A 208 17.55 -2.97 9.97
N GLY A 209 18.20 -4.09 10.26
CA GLY A 209 17.60 -5.17 11.08
C GLY A 209 16.40 -5.89 10.44
N ALA A 210 15.88 -6.89 11.12
CA ALA A 210 14.62 -7.61 10.84
C ALA A 210 14.34 -8.02 9.36
N GLN A 211 15.36 -8.19 8.55
CA GLN A 211 15.28 -8.39 7.09
C GLN A 211 14.42 -9.59 6.70
N TRP A 212 14.49 -10.70 7.46
CA TRP A 212 13.71 -11.90 7.19
C TRP A 212 12.23 -11.74 7.51
N GLN A 213 11.91 -10.98 8.58
CA GLN A 213 10.53 -10.66 8.94
C GLN A 213 9.91 -9.73 7.88
N ILE A 214 10.66 -8.71 7.45
CA ILE A 214 10.25 -7.79 6.38
C ILE A 214 10.08 -8.54 5.05
N PHE A 215 10.95 -9.49 4.73
CA PHE A 215 10.80 -10.37 3.57
C PHE A 215 9.50 -11.18 3.63
N GLY A 216 9.19 -11.80 4.78
CA GLY A 216 7.94 -12.54 4.98
C GLY A 216 6.70 -11.66 4.79
N LEU A 217 6.70 -10.45 5.38
CA LEU A 217 5.62 -9.47 5.20
C LEU A 217 5.48 -9.03 3.73
N SER A 218 6.60 -8.88 3.02
CA SER A 218 6.64 -8.52 1.61
C SER A 218 5.98 -9.57 0.72
N ILE A 219 6.15 -10.86 1.03
CA ILE A 219 5.44 -11.94 0.31
C ILE A 219 3.94 -11.82 0.52
N LEU A 220 3.48 -11.61 1.76
CA LEU A 220 2.04 -11.46 2.06
C LEU A 220 1.46 -10.23 1.37
N TYR A 221 2.16 -9.10 1.41
CA TYR A 221 1.78 -7.87 0.73
C TYR A 221 1.65 -8.05 -0.78
N ALA A 222 2.69 -8.63 -1.41
CA ALA A 222 2.72 -8.86 -2.85
C ALA A 222 1.60 -9.82 -3.28
N LEU A 223 1.37 -10.89 -2.52
CA LEU A 223 0.30 -11.84 -2.78
C LEU A 223 -1.09 -11.18 -2.67
N ALA A 224 -1.33 -10.38 -1.62
CA ALA A 224 -2.58 -9.66 -1.45
C ALA A 224 -2.87 -8.72 -2.63
N THR A 225 -1.86 -7.96 -3.07
CA THR A 225 -1.94 -7.06 -4.23
C THR A 225 -2.23 -7.81 -5.53
N MET A 226 -1.56 -8.95 -5.77
CA MET A 226 -1.78 -9.77 -6.97
C MET A 226 -3.16 -10.43 -6.98
N LEU A 227 -3.62 -10.97 -5.83
CA LEU A 227 -4.96 -11.57 -5.73
C LEU A 227 -6.04 -10.53 -5.96
N PHE A 228 -5.86 -9.31 -5.45
CA PHE A 228 -6.79 -8.22 -5.68
C PHE A 228 -6.89 -7.89 -7.18
N ALA A 229 -5.77 -7.78 -7.90
CA ALA A 229 -5.74 -7.54 -9.33
C ALA A 229 -6.44 -8.66 -10.12
N ILE A 230 -6.12 -9.93 -9.81
CA ILE A 230 -6.69 -11.13 -10.45
C ILE A 230 -8.20 -11.21 -10.22
N GLY A 231 -8.64 -10.93 -9.00
CA GLY A 231 -10.05 -10.98 -8.63
C GLY A 231 -10.86 -9.82 -9.17
N LEU A 232 -10.26 -8.62 -9.28
CA LEU A 232 -10.94 -7.42 -9.77
C LEU A 232 -11.10 -7.41 -11.31
N HIS A 233 -10.09 -7.92 -12.04
CA HIS A 233 -10.03 -7.85 -13.50
C HIS A 233 -11.30 -8.35 -14.24
N PRO A 234 -11.93 -9.47 -13.87
CA PRO A 234 -13.14 -9.94 -14.58
C PRO A 234 -14.35 -9.02 -14.44
N PHE A 235 -14.36 -8.08 -13.50
CA PHE A 235 -15.46 -7.14 -13.28
C PHE A 235 -15.27 -5.83 -14.06
N ILE A 236 -14.03 -5.34 -14.17
CA ILE A 236 -13.76 -4.02 -14.74
C ILE A 236 -12.91 -4.06 -16.03
N GLY A 237 -12.38 -5.24 -16.42
CA GLY A 237 -11.68 -5.47 -17.68
C GLY A 237 -10.55 -4.46 -17.93
N ARG A 238 -10.68 -3.68 -19.00
CA ARG A 238 -9.66 -2.68 -19.43
C ARG A 238 -9.36 -1.58 -18.39
N PHE A 239 -10.23 -1.37 -17.42
CA PHE A 239 -10.05 -0.36 -16.36
C PHE A 239 -9.23 -0.90 -15.18
N THR A 240 -8.79 -2.16 -15.21
CA THR A 240 -7.99 -2.76 -14.14
C THR A 240 -6.74 -1.97 -13.83
N THR A 241 -6.00 -1.54 -14.86
CA THR A 241 -4.78 -0.73 -14.67
C THR A 241 -5.09 0.58 -13.95
N LEU A 242 -6.14 1.30 -14.38
CA LEU A 242 -6.55 2.55 -13.73
C LEU A 242 -6.89 2.32 -12.25
N ALA A 243 -7.68 1.29 -11.95
CA ALA A 243 -8.07 0.96 -10.57
C ALA A 243 -6.85 0.57 -9.73
N MET A 244 -5.98 -0.31 -10.24
CA MET A 244 -4.78 -0.76 -9.53
C MET A 244 -3.82 0.40 -9.24
N VAL A 245 -3.58 1.27 -10.21
CA VAL A 245 -2.73 2.46 -10.01
C VAL A 245 -3.36 3.43 -9.01
N THR A 246 -4.68 3.66 -9.09
CA THR A 246 -5.37 4.53 -8.12
C THR A 246 -5.24 3.98 -6.69
N ILE A 247 -5.51 2.69 -6.50
CA ILE A 247 -5.56 2.05 -5.18
C ILE A 247 -4.15 1.81 -4.63
N PHE A 248 -3.25 1.21 -5.43
CA PHE A 248 -1.94 0.73 -4.95
C PHE A 248 -0.78 1.68 -5.25
N VAL A 249 -0.97 2.74 -6.01
CA VAL A 249 0.04 3.78 -6.20
C VAL A 249 -0.45 5.09 -5.58
N GLY A 250 -1.55 5.66 -6.08
CA GLY A 250 -2.06 6.94 -5.60
C GLY A 250 -2.37 6.94 -4.12
N LEU A 251 -3.37 6.18 -3.72
CA LEU A 251 -3.82 6.14 -2.32
C LEU A 251 -2.81 5.41 -1.41
N ASN A 252 -2.25 4.32 -1.86
CA ASN A 252 -1.36 3.50 -1.04
C ASN A 252 -0.10 4.26 -0.57
N PHE A 253 0.55 4.99 -1.46
CA PHE A 253 1.76 5.72 -1.09
C PHE A 253 1.44 6.94 -0.25
N THR A 254 0.33 7.61 -0.54
CA THR A 254 -0.10 8.78 0.23
C THR A 254 -0.46 8.39 1.65
N THR A 255 -1.17 7.26 1.84
CA THR A 255 -1.66 6.84 3.16
C THR A 255 -0.70 5.95 3.94
N SER A 256 0.47 5.61 3.37
CA SER A 256 1.41 4.67 3.99
C SER A 256 2.04 5.15 5.31
N GLY A 257 2.03 6.45 5.57
CA GLY A 257 2.80 7.03 6.68
C GLY A 257 4.31 7.12 6.39
N GLY A 258 4.74 6.82 5.15
CA GLY A 258 6.15 6.77 4.78
C GLY A 258 6.76 8.16 4.56
N VAL A 259 6.05 9.05 3.87
CA VAL A 259 6.50 10.42 3.63
C VAL A 259 6.11 11.33 4.80
N PHE A 260 4.84 11.36 5.18
CA PHE A 260 4.35 12.09 6.35
C PHE A 260 3.60 11.15 7.27
N ALA A 261 3.80 11.29 8.58
CA ALA A 261 2.96 10.62 9.56
C ALA A 261 1.50 11.07 9.41
N PRO A 262 0.51 10.22 9.76
CA PRO A 262 -0.91 10.56 9.63
C PRO A 262 -1.30 11.89 10.28
N ALA A 263 -0.70 12.23 11.42
CA ALA A 263 -0.93 13.50 12.12
C ALA A 263 -0.48 14.76 11.34
N LEU A 264 0.28 14.61 10.27
CA LEU A 264 0.68 15.71 9.37
C LEU A 264 -0.09 15.74 8.06
N GLN A 265 -1.02 14.81 7.85
CA GLN A 265 -1.77 14.68 6.60
C GLN A 265 -3.21 15.15 6.78
N PRO A 266 -3.91 15.59 5.69
CA PRO A 266 -5.34 15.83 5.76
C PRO A 266 -6.11 14.62 6.32
N LYS A 267 -7.15 14.86 7.11
CA LYS A 267 -7.93 13.81 7.82
C LYS A 267 -8.38 12.66 6.93
N PHE A 268 -8.68 12.94 5.66
CA PHE A 268 -9.04 11.89 4.69
C PHE A 268 -7.95 10.81 4.56
N PHE A 269 -6.69 11.21 4.37
CA PHE A 269 -5.56 10.27 4.23
C PHE A 269 -5.20 9.64 5.57
N ALA A 270 -5.31 10.39 6.67
CA ALA A 270 -5.10 9.88 8.02
C ALA A 270 -6.08 8.73 8.35
N VAL A 271 -7.37 8.89 8.03
CA VAL A 271 -8.36 7.81 8.23
C VAL A 271 -8.07 6.60 7.34
N LEU A 272 -7.67 6.81 6.08
CA LEU A 272 -7.29 5.71 5.21
C LEU A 272 -6.07 4.93 5.73
N HIS A 273 -5.11 5.60 6.38
CA HIS A 273 -3.94 4.97 6.99
C HIS A 273 -4.31 3.82 7.94
N ASP A 274 -5.41 3.94 8.68
CA ASP A 274 -5.80 2.98 9.71
C ASP A 274 -6.09 1.58 9.15
N PHE A 275 -6.42 1.46 7.87
CA PHE A 275 -6.74 0.18 7.25
C PHE A 275 -6.07 -0.09 5.90
N TRP A 276 -5.21 0.82 5.39
CA TRP A 276 -4.58 0.65 4.09
C TRP A 276 -3.42 -0.34 4.14
N ILE A 277 -3.27 -1.13 3.08
CA ILE A 277 -2.25 -2.19 3.02
C ILE A 277 -0.83 -1.64 3.07
N GLY A 278 -0.58 -0.48 2.43
CA GLY A 278 0.75 0.15 2.44
C GLY A 278 1.14 0.69 3.80
N ALA A 279 0.17 1.20 4.57
CA ALA A 279 0.38 1.56 5.96
C ALA A 279 0.76 0.32 6.79
N GLY A 280 0.07 -0.81 6.56
CA GLY A 280 0.41 -2.08 7.21
C GLY A 280 1.86 -2.51 6.99
N LEU A 281 2.34 -2.50 5.74
CA LEU A 281 3.72 -2.89 5.45
C LEU A 281 4.74 -1.87 5.98
N ASN A 282 4.48 -0.58 5.77
CA ASN A 282 5.40 0.49 6.17
C ASN A 282 5.58 0.55 7.69
N GLU A 283 4.48 0.55 8.44
CA GLU A 283 4.50 0.64 9.90
C GLU A 283 5.03 -0.65 10.55
N ALA A 284 4.61 -1.84 10.09
CA ALA A 284 5.17 -3.10 10.58
C ALA A 284 6.67 -3.19 10.33
N SER A 285 7.15 -2.79 9.15
CA SER A 285 8.58 -2.80 8.82
C SER A 285 9.36 -1.81 9.67
N ARG A 286 8.81 -0.62 9.92
CA ARG A 286 9.40 0.41 10.80
C ARG A 286 9.48 -0.08 12.25
N ASN A 287 8.42 -0.68 12.78
CA ASN A 287 8.42 -1.24 14.12
C ASN A 287 9.48 -2.34 14.25
N LEU A 288 9.52 -3.27 13.31
CA LEU A 288 10.51 -4.36 13.31
C LEU A 288 11.97 -3.85 13.21
N ALA A 289 12.19 -2.76 12.49
CA ALA A 289 13.54 -2.22 12.26
C ALA A 289 14.04 -1.36 13.42
N TYR A 290 13.18 -0.52 14.00
CA TYR A 290 13.58 0.53 14.93
C TYR A 290 12.90 0.47 16.31
N PHE A 291 11.74 -0.19 16.41
CA PHE A 291 10.90 -0.21 17.63
C PHE A 291 10.50 -1.63 18.01
N PRO A 292 11.47 -2.49 18.40
CA PRO A 292 11.22 -3.92 18.61
C PRO A 292 10.20 -4.23 19.72
N GLU A 293 9.96 -3.30 20.63
CA GLU A 293 8.99 -3.44 21.70
C GLU A 293 7.56 -3.08 21.29
N VAL A 294 7.41 -2.40 20.13
CA VAL A 294 6.09 -2.03 19.60
C VAL A 294 5.49 -3.20 18.83
N SER A 295 4.28 -3.59 19.21
CA SER A 295 3.58 -4.68 18.55
C SER A 295 3.19 -4.31 17.11
N SER A 296 3.63 -5.10 16.15
CA SER A 296 3.25 -4.97 14.73
C SER A 296 1.95 -5.71 14.37
N ALA A 297 1.24 -6.30 15.35
CA ALA A 297 0.09 -7.16 15.09
C ALA A 297 -1.06 -6.44 14.36
N GLY A 298 -1.34 -5.19 14.72
CA GLY A 298 -2.34 -4.37 14.05
C GLY A 298 -1.99 -4.08 12.59
N ASP A 299 -0.74 -3.77 12.32
CA ASP A 299 -0.24 -3.46 10.97
C ASP A 299 -0.21 -4.71 10.09
N ILE A 300 0.20 -5.85 10.62
CA ILE A 300 0.09 -7.16 9.96
C ILE A 300 -1.38 -7.48 9.69
N GLY A 301 -2.27 -7.15 10.62
CA GLY A 301 -3.72 -7.29 10.46
C GLY A 301 -4.27 -6.53 9.23
N LYS A 302 -3.76 -5.34 8.93
CA LYS A 302 -4.11 -4.58 7.71
C LYS A 302 -3.74 -5.38 6.46
N ILE A 303 -2.53 -5.95 6.39
CA ILE A 303 -2.08 -6.77 5.25
C ILE A 303 -2.96 -8.01 5.08
N ILE A 304 -3.25 -8.71 6.20
CA ILE A 304 -4.12 -9.90 6.19
C ILE A 304 -5.54 -9.53 5.74
N GLY A 305 -6.06 -8.40 6.19
CA GLY A 305 -7.37 -7.90 5.76
C GLY A 305 -7.46 -7.74 4.23
N TRP A 306 -6.47 -7.12 3.63
CA TRP A 306 -6.38 -6.96 2.17
C TRP A 306 -6.17 -8.30 1.44
N LEU A 307 -5.40 -9.24 2.04
CA LEU A 307 -5.26 -10.60 1.52
C LEU A 307 -6.61 -11.32 1.49
N VAL A 308 -7.41 -11.18 2.54
CA VAL A 308 -8.76 -11.75 2.62
C VAL A 308 -9.68 -11.12 1.58
N VAL A 309 -9.62 -9.80 1.39
CA VAL A 309 -10.39 -9.10 0.34
C VAL A 309 -10.00 -9.61 -1.05
N GLY A 310 -8.71 -9.71 -1.35
CA GLY A 310 -8.21 -10.26 -2.61
C GLY A 310 -8.65 -11.72 -2.83
N ALA A 311 -8.53 -12.55 -1.80
CA ALA A 311 -8.96 -13.95 -1.85
C ALA A 311 -10.49 -14.07 -2.04
N ALA A 312 -11.28 -13.21 -1.40
CA ALA A 312 -12.73 -13.18 -1.57
C ALA A 312 -13.13 -12.81 -3.00
N LEU A 313 -12.48 -11.78 -3.60
CA LEU A 313 -12.71 -11.41 -4.99
C LEU A 313 -12.41 -12.58 -5.94
N VAL A 314 -11.28 -13.27 -5.74
CA VAL A 314 -10.91 -14.45 -6.52
C VAL A 314 -11.91 -15.58 -6.30
N GLY A 315 -12.39 -15.79 -5.07
CA GLY A 315 -13.43 -16.78 -4.75
C GLY A 315 -14.74 -16.52 -5.49
N ILE A 316 -15.17 -15.25 -5.55
CA ILE A 316 -16.36 -14.84 -6.32
C ILE A 316 -16.19 -15.17 -7.80
N VAL A 317 -15.01 -14.88 -8.38
CA VAL A 317 -14.71 -15.24 -9.78
C VAL A 317 -14.76 -16.74 -9.99
N ALA A 318 -14.14 -17.53 -9.11
CA ALA A 318 -14.16 -18.99 -9.20
C ALA A 318 -15.57 -19.58 -9.14
N LEU A 319 -16.43 -19.04 -8.28
CA LEU A 319 -17.84 -19.45 -8.19
C LEU A 319 -18.64 -19.10 -9.45
N ARG A 320 -18.37 -17.93 -10.06
CA ARG A 320 -19.01 -17.54 -11.34
C ARG A 320 -18.57 -18.45 -12.48
N ASP A 321 -17.27 -18.72 -12.59
CA ASP A 321 -16.73 -19.61 -13.61
C ASP A 321 -17.32 -21.02 -13.48
N HIS A 322 -17.47 -21.54 -12.26
CA HIS A 322 -18.06 -22.85 -12.00
C HIS A 322 -19.56 -22.91 -12.40
N ARG A 323 -20.32 -21.85 -12.10
CA ARG A 323 -21.74 -21.77 -12.48
C ARG A 323 -21.92 -21.70 -13.98
N ASN A 324 -21.10 -20.93 -14.68
CA ASN A 324 -21.16 -20.81 -16.14
C ASN A 324 -20.86 -22.17 -16.82
N LEU A 325 -19.88 -22.92 -16.32
CA LEU A 325 -19.57 -24.26 -16.81
C LEU A 325 -20.72 -25.25 -16.56
N ALA A 326 -21.36 -25.19 -15.39
CA ALA A 326 -22.49 -26.05 -15.06
C ALA A 326 -23.71 -25.73 -15.93
N GLN A 327 -24.00 -24.48 -16.22
CA GLN A 327 -25.07 -24.04 -17.11
C GLN A 327 -24.79 -24.47 -18.55
N GLY A 328 -23.60 -24.23 -19.07
CA GLY A 328 -23.22 -24.70 -20.41
C GLY A 328 -23.25 -26.21 -20.56
N ALA A 329 -22.92 -26.98 -19.52
CA ALA A 329 -23.07 -28.44 -19.53
C ALA A 329 -24.52 -28.89 -19.48
N ALA A 330 -25.38 -28.15 -18.78
CA ALA A 330 -26.84 -28.47 -18.75
C ALA A 330 -27.52 -28.14 -20.07
N GLU A 331 -27.13 -27.09 -20.77
CA GLU A 331 -27.61 -26.70 -22.10
C GLU A 331 -27.07 -27.63 -23.19
N ALA A 332 -25.84 -28.12 -23.06
CA ALA A 332 -25.21 -29.07 -23.99
C ALA A 332 -25.65 -30.53 -23.78
N SER A 333 -26.39 -30.84 -22.70
CA SER A 333 -26.98 -32.17 -22.51
C SER A 333 -28.18 -32.31 -23.44
N PRO A 334 -28.17 -33.19 -24.47
CA PRO A 334 -29.33 -33.39 -25.32
C PRO A 334 -30.46 -33.82 -24.42
N ALA A 335 -31.63 -33.18 -24.53
CA ALA A 335 -32.84 -33.63 -23.89
C ALA A 335 -33.01 -35.11 -24.24
N ALA A 336 -32.80 -36.01 -23.27
CA ALA A 336 -33.11 -37.41 -23.40
C ALA A 336 -34.62 -37.53 -23.47
N GLY A 337 -35.20 -37.40 -24.66
CA GLY A 337 -36.63 -37.44 -24.85
C GLY A 337 -37.10 -37.11 -26.27
N GLY A 338 -36.41 -37.56 -27.30
CA GLY A 338 -36.85 -37.48 -28.67
C GLY A 338 -36.52 -38.81 -29.36
N ARG A 339 -37.56 -39.61 -29.57
CA ARG A 339 -37.55 -40.91 -30.22
C ARG A 339 -36.68 -40.92 -31.48
N HIS A 340 -35.97 -42.04 -31.65
CA HIS A 340 -35.47 -42.62 -32.86
C HIS A 340 -36.36 -42.26 -34.09
N GLU A 341 -35.87 -41.40 -34.92
CA GLU A 341 -36.05 -41.46 -36.35
C GLU A 341 -34.71 -41.87 -36.92
N ARG A 342 -34.59 -43.17 -37.09
CA ARG A 342 -33.47 -43.81 -37.77
C ARG A 342 -33.75 -43.52 -39.25
N ASP A 343 -33.24 -42.41 -39.75
CA ASP A 343 -33.09 -42.21 -41.20
C ASP A 343 -32.05 -43.23 -41.67
N GLN A 344 -32.56 -44.26 -42.36
CA GLN A 344 -31.72 -45.14 -43.13
C GLN A 344 -31.22 -44.38 -44.31
N LEU A 345 -29.96 -43.93 -44.22
CA LEU A 345 -29.19 -43.58 -45.42
C LEU A 345 -29.19 -44.77 -46.32
N THR A 346 -29.70 -44.62 -47.53
CA THR A 346 -29.70 -45.67 -48.56
C THR A 346 -28.26 -45.94 -48.96
N ASP A 347 -27.95 -47.20 -49.33
CA ASP A 347 -26.61 -47.65 -49.72
C ASP A 347 -25.98 -46.77 -50.83
N GLU A 348 -26.84 -46.11 -51.67
CA GLU A 348 -26.38 -45.12 -52.69
C GLU A 348 -25.76 -43.84 -52.13
N GLU A 349 -26.27 -43.28 -51.03
CA GLU A 349 -25.70 -42.07 -50.40
C GLU A 349 -24.36 -42.36 -49.70
N THR A 350 -24.13 -43.62 -49.34
CA THR A 350 -22.86 -44.04 -48.71
C THR A 350 -21.77 -44.28 -49.75
N GLU A 351 -22.12 -44.64 -50.98
CA GLU A 351 -21.16 -44.74 -52.09
C GLU A 351 -20.76 -43.37 -52.68
N GLU A 352 -21.66 -42.40 -52.74
CA GLU A 352 -21.39 -41.07 -53.25
C GLU A 352 -20.40 -40.30 -52.30
N LEU A 353 -20.54 -40.53 -50.97
CA LEU A 353 -19.59 -39.92 -49.97
C LEU A 353 -18.20 -40.60 -49.98
N ALA A 354 -18.08 -41.81 -50.52
CA ALA A 354 -16.80 -42.51 -50.63
C ALA A 354 -16.01 -42.11 -51.88
N GLU A 355 -16.66 -41.64 -52.95
CA GLU A 355 -15.97 -41.18 -54.14
C GLU A 355 -15.42 -39.76 -54.03
N ASP A 356 -16.03 -38.91 -53.21
CA ASP A 356 -15.53 -37.52 -53.00
C ASP A 356 -14.27 -37.39 -52.05
N VAL A 357 -13.88 -38.48 -51.42
CA VAL A 357 -12.67 -38.51 -50.53
C VAL A 357 -11.43 -39.00 -51.31
N VAL A 358 -11.56 -39.43 -52.58
CA VAL A 358 -10.44 -40.02 -53.38
C VAL A 358 -10.10 -39.18 -54.61
N ALA A 359 -10.70 -37.97 -54.81
CA ALA A 359 -10.38 -37.08 -55.94
C ALA A 359 -9.49 -35.89 -55.47
#